data_c4f982e94a6b4fc4fc249f8bc105774f
#
_entry.id   c4f982e94a6b4fc4fc249f8bc105774f
#
_cell.length_a   1.000
_cell.length_b   1.000
_cell.length_c   1.000
_cell.angle_alpha   90.00
_cell.angle_beta   90.00
_cell.angle_gamma   90.00
#
_symmetry.space_group_name_H-M   'P 1'
#
loop_
_entity.id
_entity.type
_entity.pdbx_description
1 polymer ?
#
loop_
_entity_poly.entity_id
_entity_poly.type
_entity_poly.pdbx_seq_one_letter_code
_entity_poly.pdbx_strand_id
1 'polypeptide(L)'
;MVASVSKNVDTQALWKRYEEWLYYNEGLGLYLDISRMRFTDSLVEMLKPKFDHAFRAMAALEGGAIANPDENRMVGHYWLRDPDLAPPSLGQEITETLKRVEAFARSVHAGEIVPPEATHFTDILSIGIGGSALGPQFVSEALSPLDSPLRIHFIDNTDPAGIDRVLGKLGDRLKSTLVIVTSKSGGTPETRNGMLEVKRAYELQHLNFPKHAVAITMQG
;
A
#
# COMPACT_ATOMS: atom_id res chain seq x y z
N MET A 1 -3.00 9.81 -49.73
CA MET A 1 -1.53 9.73 -49.70
C MET A 1 -1.05 10.49 -48.49
N VAL A 2 -0.77 9.79 -47.38
CA VAL A 2 -0.22 10.40 -46.16
C VAL A 2 1.29 10.30 -46.30
N ALA A 3 1.93 11.46 -46.50
CA ALA A 3 3.40 11.54 -46.57
C ALA A 3 4.00 11.18 -45.22
N SER A 4 4.66 10.04 -45.14
CA SER A 4 5.52 9.68 -44.00
C SER A 4 6.75 10.60 -44.00
N VAL A 5 6.69 11.64 -43.20
CA VAL A 5 7.89 12.40 -42.87
C VAL A 5 8.72 11.53 -41.90
N SER A 6 9.61 10.72 -42.45
CA SER A 6 10.72 10.14 -41.67
C SER A 6 11.61 11.30 -41.24
N LYS A 7 11.41 11.83 -40.05
CA LYS A 7 12.41 12.69 -39.44
C LYS A 7 13.66 11.83 -39.25
N ASN A 8 14.73 12.14 -39.98
CA ASN A 8 16.06 11.60 -39.68
C ASN A 8 16.35 11.95 -38.21
N VAL A 9 16.27 10.96 -37.35
CA VAL A 9 16.62 11.10 -35.95
C VAL A 9 18.12 11.11 -35.89
N ASP A 10 18.72 12.23 -35.49
CA ASP A 10 20.16 12.32 -35.24
C ASP A 10 20.49 11.47 -34.00
N THR A 11 20.98 10.27 -34.25
CA THR A 11 21.31 9.29 -33.21
C THR A 11 22.48 9.76 -32.33
N GLN A 12 23.40 10.53 -32.87
CA GLN A 12 24.52 11.09 -32.10
C GLN A 12 24.03 12.17 -31.12
N ALA A 13 23.14 13.04 -31.58
CA ALA A 13 22.52 14.04 -30.72
C ALA A 13 21.69 13.40 -29.59
N LEU A 14 20.98 12.31 -29.90
CA LEU A 14 20.24 11.56 -28.86
C LEU A 14 21.18 10.89 -27.85
N TRP A 15 22.29 10.32 -28.33
CA TRP A 15 23.26 9.69 -27.43
C TRP A 15 23.92 10.72 -26.50
N LYS A 16 24.37 11.86 -27.05
CA LYS A 16 24.92 12.95 -26.25
C LYS A 16 23.92 13.44 -25.20
N ARG A 17 22.65 13.58 -25.59
CA ARG A 17 21.58 13.96 -24.65
C ARG A 17 21.35 12.91 -23.56
N TYR A 18 21.45 11.63 -23.88
CA TYR A 18 21.36 10.55 -22.90
C TYR A 18 22.52 10.64 -21.88
N GLU A 19 23.76 10.81 -22.34
CA GLU A 19 24.92 10.96 -21.45
C GLU A 19 24.79 12.19 -20.54
N GLU A 20 24.24 13.29 -21.04
CA GLU A 20 24.05 14.53 -20.29
C GLU A 20 22.93 14.45 -19.25
N TRP A 21 21.85 13.70 -19.53
CA TRP A 21 20.62 13.69 -18.72
C TRP A 21 20.35 12.33 -18.05
N LEU A 22 21.33 11.45 -18.03
CA LEU A 22 21.33 10.25 -17.21
C LEU A 22 21.93 10.60 -15.84
N TYR A 23 21.12 10.47 -14.80
CA TYR A 23 21.59 10.60 -13.42
C TYR A 23 21.66 9.22 -12.77
N TYR A 24 22.76 8.92 -12.09
CA TYR A 24 22.94 7.72 -11.29
C TYR A 24 23.13 8.08 -9.82
N ASN A 25 22.31 7.50 -8.95
CA ASN A 25 22.47 7.59 -7.50
C ASN A 25 23.04 6.28 -6.97
N GLU A 26 24.30 6.28 -6.57
CA GLU A 26 25.01 5.09 -6.09
C GLU A 26 24.39 4.54 -4.80
N GLY A 27 24.00 5.41 -3.86
CA GLY A 27 23.42 5.01 -2.58
C GLY A 27 22.08 4.30 -2.69
N LEU A 28 21.31 4.61 -3.74
CA LEU A 28 20.02 3.98 -4.03
C LEU A 28 20.12 2.90 -5.11
N GLY A 29 21.23 2.79 -5.82
CA GLY A 29 21.35 1.95 -7.03
C GLY A 29 20.35 2.35 -8.12
N LEU A 30 19.97 3.63 -8.20
CA LEU A 30 18.90 4.13 -9.05
C LEU A 30 19.45 4.94 -10.21
N TYR A 31 19.02 4.60 -11.43
CA TYR A 31 19.22 5.41 -12.63
C TYR A 31 17.96 6.20 -12.94
N LEU A 32 18.10 7.50 -13.20
CA LEU A 32 17.03 8.36 -13.69
C LEU A 32 17.43 8.91 -15.07
N ASP A 33 16.75 8.47 -16.12
CA ASP A 33 16.91 8.96 -17.48
C ASP A 33 15.75 9.87 -17.87
N ILE A 34 16.04 11.17 -18.03
CA ILE A 34 15.07 12.17 -18.53
C ILE A 34 15.42 12.66 -19.94
N SER A 35 16.40 12.05 -20.61
CA SER A 35 16.87 12.46 -21.93
C SER A 35 15.79 12.48 -23.01
N ARG A 36 14.73 11.62 -22.85
CA ARG A 36 13.61 11.53 -23.77
C ARG A 36 12.49 12.54 -23.51
N MET A 37 12.53 13.24 -22.40
CA MET A 37 11.57 14.30 -22.11
C MET A 37 11.84 15.51 -23.03
N ARG A 38 10.76 16.12 -23.52
CA ARG A 38 10.84 17.30 -24.41
C ARG A 38 10.94 18.58 -23.58
N PHE A 39 12.16 18.96 -23.22
CA PHE A 39 12.46 20.21 -22.57
C PHE A 39 13.72 20.85 -23.17
N THR A 40 13.89 22.13 -22.95
CA THR A 40 15.09 22.90 -23.32
C THR A 40 15.87 23.25 -22.05
N ASP A 41 17.19 23.48 -22.19
CA ASP A 41 18.02 23.87 -21.05
C ASP A 41 17.53 25.15 -20.35
N SER A 42 16.99 26.09 -21.14
CA SER A 42 16.35 27.28 -20.60
C SER A 42 15.13 26.99 -19.69
N LEU A 43 14.41 25.90 -19.95
CA LEU A 43 13.30 25.47 -19.07
C LEU A 43 13.82 25.01 -17.71
N VAL A 44 14.95 24.27 -17.70
CA VAL A 44 15.57 23.79 -16.45
C VAL A 44 16.00 24.96 -15.58
N GLU A 45 16.70 25.92 -16.17
CA GLU A 45 17.13 27.14 -15.46
C GLU A 45 15.93 27.94 -14.92
N MET A 46 14.88 28.09 -15.71
CA MET A 46 13.65 28.77 -15.29
C MET A 46 12.94 28.06 -14.14
N LEU A 47 13.03 26.71 -14.07
CA LEU A 47 12.40 25.91 -13.02
C LEU A 47 13.24 25.82 -11.74
N LYS A 48 14.53 26.16 -11.76
CA LYS A 48 15.42 26.05 -10.61
C LYS A 48 14.87 26.67 -9.32
N PRO A 49 14.31 27.90 -9.32
CA PRO A 49 13.70 28.46 -8.09
C PRO A 49 12.52 27.64 -7.58
N LYS A 50 11.76 26.98 -8.49
CA LYS A 50 10.64 26.09 -8.11
C LYS A 50 11.13 24.79 -7.51
N PHE A 51 12.21 24.21 -8.03
CA PHE A 51 12.85 23.06 -7.43
C PHE A 51 13.40 23.37 -6.04
N ASP A 52 14.11 24.49 -5.87
CA ASP A 52 14.61 24.92 -4.57
C ASP A 52 13.47 25.12 -3.55
N HIS A 53 12.34 25.66 -4.00
CA HIS A 53 11.14 25.76 -3.15
C HIS A 53 10.58 24.38 -2.80
N ALA A 54 10.45 23.47 -3.77
CA ALA A 54 9.93 22.12 -3.58
C ALA A 54 10.79 21.31 -2.59
N PHE A 55 12.12 21.40 -2.69
CA PHE A 55 13.03 20.71 -1.76
C PHE A 55 12.90 21.25 -0.32
N ARG A 56 12.78 22.57 -0.16
CA ARG A 56 12.53 23.14 1.17
C ARG A 56 11.16 22.72 1.74
N ALA A 57 10.13 22.67 0.88
CA ALA A 57 8.80 22.21 1.29
C ALA A 57 8.82 20.72 1.69
N MET A 58 9.57 19.88 0.96
CA MET A 58 9.76 18.47 1.34
C MET A 58 10.44 18.32 2.69
N ALA A 59 11.52 19.06 2.94
CA ALA A 59 12.19 19.03 4.25
C ALA A 59 11.27 19.48 5.39
N ALA A 60 10.41 20.47 5.15
CA ALA A 60 9.41 20.89 6.12
C ALA A 60 8.35 19.80 6.39
N LEU A 61 7.89 19.09 5.33
CA LEU A 61 6.96 17.98 5.45
C LEU A 61 7.56 16.82 6.27
N GLU A 62 8.80 16.45 6.00
CA GLU A 62 9.53 15.43 6.76
C GLU A 62 9.67 15.81 8.23
N GLY A 63 9.86 17.11 8.50
CA GLY A 63 9.91 17.66 9.85
C GLY A 63 8.54 17.81 10.55
N GLY A 64 7.44 17.39 9.92
CA GLY A 64 6.10 17.39 10.51
C GLY A 64 5.27 18.64 10.23
N ALA A 65 5.52 19.39 9.18
CA ALA A 65 4.63 20.48 8.77
C ALA A 65 3.23 19.94 8.42
N ILE A 66 2.19 20.73 8.73
CA ILE A 66 0.81 20.39 8.38
C ILE A 66 0.66 20.42 6.87
N ALA A 67 0.40 19.26 6.27
CA ALA A 67 0.21 19.08 4.83
C ALA A 67 -1.26 19.10 4.41
N ASN A 68 -2.15 18.67 5.30
CA ASN A 68 -3.59 18.72 5.11
C ASN A 68 -4.19 19.71 6.14
N PRO A 69 -4.40 20.97 5.76
CA PRO A 69 -4.93 21.98 6.69
C PRO A 69 -6.40 21.72 7.07
N ASP A 70 -7.18 21.08 6.21
CA ASP A 70 -8.60 20.82 6.46
C ASP A 70 -8.79 19.84 7.61
N GLU A 71 -7.92 18.83 7.71
CA GLU A 71 -7.91 17.84 8.78
C GLU A 71 -6.86 18.15 9.86
N ASN A 72 -6.10 19.22 9.73
CA ASN A 72 -4.97 19.58 10.58
C ASN A 72 -3.97 18.43 10.75
N ARG A 73 -3.57 17.80 9.62
CA ARG A 73 -2.75 16.59 9.63
C ARG A 73 -1.37 16.79 9.01
N MET A 74 -0.39 16.18 9.63
CA MET A 74 0.94 15.94 9.09
C MET A 74 0.92 14.76 8.11
N VAL A 75 1.98 14.63 7.28
CA VAL A 75 2.25 13.48 6.42
C VAL A 75 3.41 12.70 7.04
N GLY A 76 3.16 11.49 7.49
CA GLY A 76 4.11 10.70 8.28
C GLY A 76 4.59 9.40 7.62
N HIS A 77 4.34 9.17 6.31
CA HIS A 77 4.76 7.92 5.67
C HIS A 77 6.29 7.76 5.55
N TYR A 78 7.07 8.85 5.61
CA TYR A 78 8.54 8.80 5.70
C TYR A 78 8.98 8.14 7.01
N TRP A 79 8.29 8.45 8.12
CA TRP A 79 8.57 7.94 9.45
C TRP A 79 8.34 6.44 9.59
N LEU A 80 7.52 5.85 8.70
CA LEU A 80 7.36 4.40 8.63
C LEU A 80 8.61 3.69 8.08
N ARG A 81 9.50 4.44 7.42
CA ARG A 81 10.79 3.95 6.92
C ARG A 81 11.93 4.24 7.88
N ASP A 82 11.88 5.40 8.51
CA ASP A 82 12.85 5.87 9.48
C ASP A 82 12.12 6.58 10.64
N PRO A 83 11.74 5.85 11.70
CA PRO A 83 11.05 6.41 12.84
C PRO A 83 11.82 7.50 13.60
N ASP A 84 13.14 7.58 13.43
CA ASP A 84 14.00 8.60 14.07
C ASP A 84 13.77 9.99 13.46
N LEU A 85 13.20 10.08 12.24
CA LEU A 85 12.77 11.34 11.63
C LEU A 85 11.47 11.90 12.23
N ALA A 86 10.71 11.08 12.94
CA ALA A 86 9.43 11.47 13.53
C ALA A 86 9.61 12.27 14.81
N PRO A 87 8.60 13.08 15.23
CA PRO A 87 8.49 13.51 16.60
C PRO A 87 8.61 12.31 17.57
N PRO A 88 9.36 12.40 18.68
CA PRO A 88 9.73 11.24 19.51
C PRO A 88 8.56 10.34 19.94
N SER A 89 7.42 10.93 20.29
CA SER A 89 6.22 10.17 20.68
C SER A 89 5.64 9.36 19.54
N LEU A 90 5.63 9.91 18.31
CA LEU A 90 5.13 9.22 17.12
C LEU A 90 6.11 8.15 16.65
N GLY A 91 7.42 8.40 16.72
CA GLY A 91 8.45 7.40 16.39
C GLY A 91 8.36 6.19 17.31
N GLN A 92 8.14 6.40 18.59
CA GLN A 92 7.92 5.32 19.54
C GLN A 92 6.64 4.53 19.21
N GLU A 93 5.51 5.22 18.98
CA GLU A 93 4.24 4.59 18.61
C GLU A 93 4.35 3.73 17.34
N ILE A 94 5.04 4.24 16.31
CA ILE A 94 5.31 3.51 15.07
C ILE A 94 6.09 2.23 15.38
N THR A 95 7.19 2.35 16.12
CA THR A 95 8.07 1.22 16.44
C THR A 95 7.35 0.16 17.27
N GLU A 96 6.57 0.55 18.26
CA GLU A 96 5.78 -0.38 19.10
C GLU A 96 4.66 -1.04 18.29
N THR A 97 4.02 -0.29 17.38
CA THR A 97 2.97 -0.84 16.50
C THR A 97 3.53 -1.88 15.54
N LEU A 98 4.68 -1.61 14.92
CA LEU A 98 5.35 -2.58 14.05
C LEU A 98 5.70 -3.86 14.80
N LYS A 99 6.26 -3.76 16.01
CA LYS A 99 6.56 -4.94 16.86
C LYS A 99 5.30 -5.76 17.16
N ARG A 100 4.17 -5.09 17.46
CA ARG A 100 2.89 -5.79 17.72
C ARG A 100 2.36 -6.50 16.49
N VAL A 101 2.44 -5.87 15.32
CA VAL A 101 2.02 -6.46 14.03
C VAL A 101 2.86 -7.69 13.71
N GLU A 102 4.19 -7.59 13.85
CA GLU A 102 5.08 -8.72 13.64
C GLU A 102 4.85 -9.87 14.62
N ALA A 103 4.65 -9.55 15.91
CA ALA A 103 4.35 -10.57 16.92
C ALA A 103 3.05 -11.28 16.61
N PHE A 104 1.99 -10.54 16.24
CA PHE A 104 0.72 -11.13 15.83
C PHE A 104 0.89 -12.05 14.62
N ALA A 105 1.57 -11.60 13.57
CA ALA A 105 1.82 -12.42 12.39
C ALA A 105 2.60 -13.71 12.73
N ARG A 106 3.64 -13.61 13.55
CA ARG A 106 4.40 -14.78 14.04
C ARG A 106 3.51 -15.76 14.82
N SER A 107 2.65 -15.26 15.71
CA SER A 107 1.75 -16.13 16.49
C SER A 107 0.70 -16.83 15.62
N VAL A 108 0.21 -16.18 14.55
CA VAL A 108 -0.67 -16.82 13.55
C VAL A 108 0.09 -17.93 12.80
N HIS A 109 1.30 -17.65 12.32
CA HIS A 109 2.12 -18.64 11.60
C HIS A 109 2.57 -19.81 12.48
N ALA A 110 2.85 -19.55 13.76
CA ALA A 110 3.22 -20.58 14.73
C ALA A 110 2.02 -21.44 15.19
N GLY A 111 0.80 -21.08 14.83
CA GLY A 111 -0.41 -21.75 15.31
C GLY A 111 -0.72 -21.50 16.79
N GLU A 112 -0.21 -20.41 17.35
CA GLU A 112 -0.57 -19.95 18.71
C GLU A 112 -1.92 -19.22 18.70
N ILE A 113 -2.22 -18.55 17.59
CA ILE A 113 -3.53 -17.95 17.31
C ILE A 113 -4.19 -18.82 16.23
N VAL A 114 -5.29 -19.45 16.59
CA VAL A 114 -6.00 -20.41 15.72
C VAL A 114 -7.48 -20.02 15.61
N PRO A 115 -8.15 -20.38 14.51
CA PRO A 115 -9.59 -20.23 14.41
C PRO A 115 -10.32 -21.22 15.35
N PRO A 116 -11.54 -20.91 15.84
CA PRO A 116 -12.25 -21.78 16.75
C PRO A 116 -12.60 -23.16 16.16
N GLU A 117 -12.86 -23.21 14.85
CA GLU A 117 -13.39 -24.38 14.15
C GLU A 117 -12.35 -25.13 13.28
N ALA A 118 -11.04 -24.70 13.37
CA ALA A 118 -9.95 -25.37 12.66
C ALA A 118 -8.64 -25.30 13.47
N THR A 119 -7.66 -26.11 13.10
CA THR A 119 -6.38 -26.20 13.82
C THR A 119 -5.41 -25.06 13.50
N HIS A 120 -5.59 -24.38 12.37
CA HIS A 120 -4.76 -23.25 11.93
C HIS A 120 -5.49 -22.46 10.84
N PHE A 121 -5.05 -21.22 10.63
CA PHE A 121 -5.49 -20.43 9.47
C PHE A 121 -4.80 -20.91 8.21
N THR A 122 -5.53 -20.96 7.10
CA THR A 122 -5.03 -21.32 5.76
C THR A 122 -5.22 -20.22 4.74
N ASP A 123 -6.10 -19.28 5.04
CA ASP A 123 -6.45 -18.19 4.15
C ASP A 123 -6.53 -16.87 4.94
N ILE A 124 -6.24 -15.76 4.27
CA ILE A 124 -6.45 -14.39 4.73
C ILE A 124 -7.46 -13.75 3.79
N LEU A 125 -8.47 -13.10 4.34
CA LEU A 125 -9.40 -12.25 3.60
C LEU A 125 -9.21 -10.80 4.03
N SER A 126 -8.61 -9.99 3.16
CA SER A 126 -8.39 -8.56 3.39
C SER A 126 -9.54 -7.74 2.81
N ILE A 127 -10.19 -6.95 3.66
CA ILE A 127 -11.30 -6.06 3.30
C ILE A 127 -10.85 -4.62 3.48
N GLY A 128 -10.85 -3.85 2.41
CA GLY A 128 -10.44 -2.45 2.40
C GLY A 128 -10.65 -1.85 1.03
N ILE A 129 -10.55 -0.52 0.89
CA ILE A 129 -10.69 0.15 -0.40
C ILE A 129 -9.56 1.15 -0.64
N GLY A 130 -9.25 1.44 -1.88
CA GLY A 130 -8.19 2.38 -2.26
C GLY A 130 -6.85 2.01 -1.64
N GLY A 131 -6.24 2.93 -0.86
CA GLY A 131 -4.95 2.71 -0.22
C GLY A 131 -4.93 1.55 0.79
N SER A 132 -6.08 1.18 1.36
CA SER A 132 -6.20 0.03 2.28
C SER A 132 -6.23 -1.33 1.57
N ALA A 133 -6.37 -1.35 0.24
CA ALA A 133 -6.37 -2.57 -0.57
C ALA A 133 -5.21 -2.63 -1.56
N LEU A 134 -4.98 -1.58 -2.35
CA LEU A 134 -4.04 -1.59 -3.48
C LEU A 134 -2.59 -1.81 -3.04
N GLY A 135 -2.16 -1.19 -1.93
CA GLY A 135 -0.82 -1.41 -1.37
C GLY A 135 -0.60 -2.87 -0.96
N PRO A 136 -1.47 -3.45 -0.10
CA PRO A 136 -1.41 -4.87 0.26
C PRO A 136 -1.48 -5.82 -0.94
N GLN A 137 -2.33 -5.57 -1.93
CA GLN A 137 -2.39 -6.36 -3.17
C GLN A 137 -1.06 -6.33 -3.91
N PHE A 138 -0.53 -5.12 -4.14
CA PHE A 138 0.74 -4.95 -4.86
C PHE A 138 1.89 -5.68 -4.17
N VAL A 139 2.02 -5.52 -2.86
CA VAL A 139 3.10 -6.16 -2.09
C VAL A 139 2.92 -7.68 -2.07
N SER A 140 1.69 -8.16 -1.90
CA SER A 140 1.38 -9.58 -1.93
C SER A 140 1.74 -10.22 -3.28
N GLU A 141 1.29 -9.62 -4.39
CA GLU A 141 1.60 -10.14 -5.74
C GLU A 141 3.10 -10.11 -6.06
N ALA A 142 3.80 -9.07 -5.59
CA ALA A 142 5.22 -8.90 -5.89
C ALA A 142 6.14 -9.81 -5.07
N LEU A 143 5.77 -10.13 -3.82
CA LEU A 143 6.68 -10.72 -2.85
C LEU A 143 6.22 -12.08 -2.30
N SER A 144 4.97 -12.51 -2.52
CA SER A 144 4.52 -13.81 -2.00
C SER A 144 5.24 -14.96 -2.70
N PRO A 145 5.86 -15.88 -1.96
CA PRO A 145 6.42 -17.08 -2.53
C PRO A 145 5.32 -18.03 -3.03
N LEU A 146 5.67 -18.92 -3.96
CA LEU A 146 4.72 -19.87 -4.55
C LEU A 146 4.16 -20.86 -3.50
N ASP A 147 4.90 -21.12 -2.44
CA ASP A 147 4.54 -22.00 -1.33
C ASP A 147 4.12 -21.24 -0.08
N SER A 148 3.56 -20.03 -0.25
CA SER A 148 3.06 -19.24 0.87
C SER A 148 2.13 -20.06 1.77
N PRO A 149 2.35 -20.08 3.10
CA PRO A 149 1.55 -20.88 4.03
C PRO A 149 0.09 -20.42 4.13
N LEU A 150 -0.19 -19.15 3.80
CA LEU A 150 -1.51 -18.55 3.81
C LEU A 150 -1.83 -17.94 2.45
N ARG A 151 -2.99 -18.27 1.91
CA ARG A 151 -3.49 -17.67 0.66
C ARG A 151 -4.23 -16.40 0.96
N ILE A 152 -3.90 -15.33 0.26
CA ILE A 152 -4.56 -14.03 0.46
C ILE A 152 -5.65 -13.80 -0.59
N HIS A 153 -6.78 -13.27 -0.12
CA HIS A 153 -7.94 -12.87 -0.92
C HIS A 153 -8.31 -11.43 -0.57
N PHE A 154 -8.89 -10.70 -1.53
CA PHE A 154 -9.23 -9.30 -1.34
C PHE A 154 -10.69 -9.02 -1.68
N ILE A 155 -11.34 -8.19 -0.85
CA ILE A 155 -12.58 -7.48 -1.16
C ILE A 155 -12.24 -6.00 -1.10
N ASP A 156 -12.13 -5.38 -2.28
CA ASP A 156 -11.61 -4.02 -2.48
C ASP A 156 -12.63 -3.07 -3.12
N ASN A 157 -13.86 -3.53 -3.29
CA ASN A 157 -14.98 -2.74 -3.82
C ASN A 157 -16.32 -3.30 -3.33
N THR A 158 -17.42 -2.67 -3.76
CA THR A 158 -18.79 -3.02 -3.36
C THR A 158 -19.54 -3.81 -4.44
N ASP A 159 -18.85 -4.36 -5.45
CA ASP A 159 -19.48 -5.19 -6.47
C ASP A 159 -20.00 -6.51 -5.86
N PRO A 160 -21.33 -6.75 -5.83
CA PRO A 160 -21.88 -7.95 -5.23
C PRO A 160 -21.35 -9.24 -5.88
N ALA A 161 -21.22 -9.25 -7.21
CA ALA A 161 -20.71 -10.43 -7.92
C ALA A 161 -19.24 -10.69 -7.62
N GLY A 162 -18.45 -9.65 -7.37
CA GLY A 162 -17.07 -9.74 -6.90
C GLY A 162 -16.99 -10.35 -5.51
N ILE A 163 -17.79 -9.86 -4.58
CA ILE A 163 -17.88 -10.38 -3.21
C ILE A 163 -18.33 -11.85 -3.22
N ASP A 164 -19.40 -12.17 -3.92
CA ASP A 164 -19.91 -13.55 -4.04
C ASP A 164 -18.86 -14.51 -4.62
N ARG A 165 -18.08 -14.06 -5.59
CA ARG A 165 -16.99 -14.83 -6.19
C ARG A 165 -15.88 -15.14 -5.19
N VAL A 166 -15.50 -14.16 -4.36
CA VAL A 166 -14.47 -14.36 -3.33
C VAL A 166 -14.99 -15.30 -2.25
N LEU A 167 -16.20 -15.07 -1.74
CA LEU A 167 -16.83 -15.92 -0.72
C LEU A 167 -17.07 -17.35 -1.24
N GLY A 168 -17.48 -17.50 -2.50
CA GLY A 168 -17.63 -18.79 -3.16
C GLY A 168 -16.33 -19.54 -3.33
N LYS A 169 -15.21 -18.85 -3.61
CA LYS A 169 -13.87 -19.46 -3.65
C LYS A 169 -13.42 -19.94 -2.27
N LEU A 170 -13.76 -19.22 -1.21
CA LEU A 170 -13.44 -19.63 0.16
C LEU A 170 -14.32 -20.82 0.58
N GLY A 171 -15.63 -20.77 0.36
CA GLY A 171 -16.54 -21.85 0.71
C GLY A 171 -16.34 -22.32 2.14
N ASP A 172 -16.15 -23.63 2.33
CA ASP A 172 -15.94 -24.25 3.66
C ASP A 172 -14.63 -23.81 4.34
N ARG A 173 -13.72 -23.14 3.63
CA ARG A 173 -12.48 -22.60 4.20
C ARG A 173 -12.70 -21.32 5.00
N LEU A 174 -13.89 -20.74 5.00
CA LEU A 174 -14.22 -19.64 5.90
C LEU A 174 -13.87 -19.97 7.36
N LYS A 175 -14.08 -21.20 7.80
CA LYS A 175 -13.72 -21.67 9.15
C LYS A 175 -12.21 -21.61 9.46
N SER A 176 -11.36 -21.53 8.46
CA SER A 176 -9.89 -21.38 8.57
C SER A 176 -9.36 -20.11 7.93
N THR A 177 -10.22 -19.11 7.75
CA THR A 177 -9.87 -17.81 7.17
C THR A 177 -9.75 -16.74 8.25
N LEU A 178 -8.61 -16.03 8.25
CA LEU A 178 -8.40 -14.80 9.03
C LEU A 178 -8.91 -13.61 8.24
N VAL A 179 -9.85 -12.86 8.78
CA VAL A 179 -10.40 -11.66 8.15
C VAL A 179 -9.70 -10.42 8.69
N ILE A 180 -9.13 -9.59 7.81
CA ILE A 180 -8.51 -8.31 8.16
C ILE A 180 -9.35 -7.20 7.57
N VAL A 181 -9.96 -6.38 8.43
CA VAL A 181 -10.78 -5.23 8.03
C VAL A 181 -9.99 -3.95 8.22
N THR A 182 -9.67 -3.25 7.12
CA THR A 182 -8.80 -2.07 7.15
C THR A 182 -9.58 -0.80 6.78
N SER A 183 -9.69 0.12 7.72
CA SER A 183 -10.27 1.45 7.49
C SER A 183 -9.63 2.48 8.40
N LYS A 184 -8.94 3.50 7.84
CA LYS A 184 -8.29 4.56 8.63
C LYS A 184 -9.26 5.22 9.62
N SER A 185 -10.43 5.64 9.17
CA SER A 185 -11.44 6.33 9.99
C SER A 185 -12.41 5.40 10.72
N GLY A 186 -12.42 4.10 10.40
CA GLY A 186 -13.47 3.18 10.83
C GLY A 186 -14.85 3.40 10.18
N GLY A 187 -15.05 4.52 9.48
CA GLY A 187 -16.32 4.95 8.90
C GLY A 187 -16.48 4.76 7.39
N THR A 188 -15.51 4.14 6.69
CA THR A 188 -15.56 3.97 5.23
C THR A 188 -16.73 3.05 4.83
N PRO A 189 -17.75 3.55 4.11
CA PRO A 189 -18.97 2.78 3.82
C PRO A 189 -18.71 1.48 3.04
N GLU A 190 -17.81 1.52 2.07
CA GLU A 190 -17.46 0.38 1.23
C GLU A 190 -16.82 -0.74 2.04
N THR A 191 -15.85 -0.41 2.90
CA THR A 191 -15.20 -1.37 3.80
C THR A 191 -16.23 -1.96 4.79
N ARG A 192 -17.12 -1.11 5.34
CA ARG A 192 -18.19 -1.56 6.22
C ARG A 192 -19.14 -2.54 5.50
N ASN A 193 -19.55 -2.22 4.27
CA ASN A 193 -20.44 -3.08 3.49
C ASN A 193 -19.78 -4.43 3.20
N GLY A 194 -18.53 -4.45 2.74
CA GLY A 194 -17.77 -5.69 2.53
C GLY A 194 -17.67 -6.52 3.82
N MET A 195 -17.38 -5.88 4.96
CA MET A 195 -17.34 -6.56 6.26
C MET A 195 -18.69 -7.16 6.63
N LEU A 196 -19.82 -6.46 6.40
CA LEU A 196 -21.14 -6.95 6.73
C LEU A 196 -21.55 -8.16 5.87
N GLU A 197 -21.22 -8.16 4.58
CA GLU A 197 -21.47 -9.31 3.70
C GLU A 197 -20.62 -10.53 4.11
N VAL A 198 -19.36 -10.32 4.45
CA VAL A 198 -18.51 -11.39 4.98
C VAL A 198 -19.04 -11.90 6.31
N LYS A 199 -19.40 -11.02 7.24
CA LYS A 199 -20.02 -11.40 8.53
C LYS A 199 -21.26 -12.26 8.30
N ARG A 200 -22.14 -11.87 7.37
CA ARG A 200 -23.32 -12.66 7.01
C ARG A 200 -22.96 -14.05 6.50
N ALA A 201 -21.93 -14.18 5.67
CA ALA A 201 -21.47 -15.47 5.18
C ALA A 201 -20.99 -16.38 6.32
N TYR A 202 -20.30 -15.83 7.33
CA TYR A 202 -19.92 -16.57 8.55
C TYR A 202 -21.16 -17.01 9.35
N GLU A 203 -22.14 -16.12 9.56
CA GLU A 203 -23.38 -16.43 10.26
C GLU A 203 -24.18 -17.55 9.58
N LEU A 204 -24.23 -17.54 8.25
CA LEU A 204 -24.90 -18.61 7.47
C LEU A 204 -24.23 -19.99 7.63
N GLN A 205 -22.93 -20.01 7.92
CA GLN A 205 -22.17 -21.25 8.21
C GLN A 205 -22.07 -21.53 9.72
N HIS A 206 -22.79 -20.79 10.57
CA HIS A 206 -22.73 -20.91 12.03
C HIS A 206 -21.34 -20.69 12.64
N LEU A 207 -20.51 -19.88 11.97
CA LEU A 207 -19.16 -19.51 12.42
C LEU A 207 -19.19 -18.22 13.24
N ASN A 208 -18.26 -18.10 14.19
CA ASN A 208 -18.14 -16.91 15.05
C ASN A 208 -17.24 -15.84 14.40
N PHE A 209 -17.80 -14.98 13.56
CA PHE A 209 -17.05 -13.92 12.84
C PHE A 209 -16.06 -13.13 13.72
N PRO A 210 -16.42 -12.60 14.91
CA PRO A 210 -15.47 -11.88 15.77
C PRO A 210 -14.21 -12.65 16.16
N LYS A 211 -14.27 -13.97 16.18
CA LYS A 211 -13.11 -14.83 16.49
C LYS A 211 -12.18 -15.06 15.30
N HIS A 212 -12.62 -14.69 14.11
CA HIS A 212 -11.86 -14.77 12.87
C HIS A 212 -11.38 -13.40 12.38
N ALA A 213 -11.82 -12.30 12.99
CA ALA A 213 -11.62 -10.95 12.45
C ALA A 213 -10.69 -10.09 13.29
N VAL A 214 -9.86 -9.31 12.60
CA VAL A 214 -8.99 -8.27 13.14
C VAL A 214 -9.30 -6.96 12.44
N ALA A 215 -9.37 -5.85 13.18
CA ALA A 215 -9.51 -4.52 12.62
C ALA A 215 -8.18 -3.76 12.62
N ILE A 216 -7.89 -3.08 11.52
CA ILE A 216 -6.81 -2.10 11.38
C ILE A 216 -7.45 -0.74 11.20
N THR A 217 -7.39 0.09 12.25
CA THR A 217 -8.03 1.41 12.29
C THR A 217 -7.28 2.32 13.25
N MET A 218 -7.54 3.64 13.15
CA MET A 218 -7.07 4.58 14.18
C MET A 218 -7.76 4.31 15.52
N GLN A 219 -7.08 4.66 16.61
CA GLN A 219 -7.72 4.75 17.92
C GLN A 219 -8.82 5.83 17.86
N GLY A 220 -10.05 5.46 18.20
CA GLY A 220 -11.20 6.34 18.34
C GLY A 220 -11.54 6.60 19.77
#